data_a211dc9023e0d0ee5a18f23af2efced7
#
_entry.id   a211dc9023e0d0ee5a18f23af2efced7
#
_cell.length_a   1.000
_cell.length_b   1.000
_cell.length_c   1.000
_cell.angle_alpha   90.00
_cell.angle_beta   90.00
_cell.angle_gamma   90.00
#
_symmetry.space_group_name_H-M   'P 1'
#
loop_
_entity.id
_entity.type
_entity.pdbx_description
1 polymer ?
#
loop_
_entity_poly.entity_id
_entity_poly.type
_entity_poly.pdbx_seq_one_letter_code
_entity_poly.pdbx_strand_id
1 'polypeptide(L)'
;MKHDISPERCAIMDGTILNFFAGGNTAHGFSNLYESSLQDLTRLFVLKGGPGTGKTRIIREIGDLLAQQGYEIWLIHAASDNDSLDGVVIPELKVGIIDGTAPRVIKPELPEEAIVHVNLEQAVDTLQLSQRCVEIDSLVDQYTEEHELAYSGFAEALRIHDEWEAIYIATMNFQAADELTQEYIQLLYGDQNFEKVSRVDHRFLGAATPKGAVDFVPNLTAGLKRYLVKGRAGSGKSTLLKKLAAEGIKRGVNVEIYHCGFDPNSLDMIIVRELGFAIFDSTAPHEYFPDRATDEIVDMYSRCIQPGTDEAFAEAIAGIKERYSSTMKQSIQHLTDAKLFLDELKTIYAAATDFDHVDQIKSQIQQEISGIVESPQEV
;
A
#
# COMPACT_ATOMS: atom_id res chain seq x y z
N MET A 1 7.15 26.16 -54.45
CA MET A 1 6.71 25.05 -53.63
C MET A 1 7.13 25.36 -52.18
N LYS A 2 6.18 25.79 -51.35
CA LYS A 2 6.38 25.96 -49.94
C LYS A 2 6.02 24.64 -49.30
N HIS A 3 6.99 23.96 -48.67
CA HIS A 3 6.73 22.80 -47.81
C HIS A 3 6.13 23.33 -46.51
N ASP A 4 4.89 23.03 -46.31
CA ASP A 4 4.14 23.17 -45.07
C ASP A 4 4.62 22.02 -44.13
N ILE A 5 5.45 22.35 -43.15
CA ILE A 5 5.81 21.43 -42.07
C ILE A 5 4.76 21.66 -41.00
N SER A 6 3.75 20.79 -40.97
CA SER A 6 2.86 20.70 -39.84
C SER A 6 3.69 20.20 -38.61
N PRO A 7 3.62 20.88 -37.47
CA PRO A 7 4.25 20.32 -36.24
C PRO A 7 3.45 19.06 -35.86
N GLU A 8 4.08 17.89 -35.96
CA GLU A 8 3.60 16.69 -35.34
C GLU A 8 3.45 17.01 -33.84
N ARG A 9 2.22 17.05 -33.37
CA ARG A 9 1.95 17.01 -31.94
C ARG A 9 2.52 15.69 -31.43
N CYS A 10 3.65 15.76 -30.74
CA CYS A 10 4.16 14.67 -29.96
C CYS A 10 2.99 14.23 -29.04
N ALA A 11 2.45 13.04 -29.25
CA ALA A 11 1.44 12.51 -28.36
C ALA A 11 2.09 12.38 -26.99
N ILE A 12 1.65 13.19 -26.04
CA ILE A 12 2.04 13.03 -24.64
C ILE A 12 1.54 11.65 -24.25
N MET A 13 2.45 10.74 -23.89
CA MET A 13 2.07 9.44 -23.33
C MET A 13 1.57 9.68 -21.92
N ASP A 14 0.45 9.04 -21.56
CA ASP A 14 -0.06 9.09 -20.18
C ASP A 14 1.04 8.62 -19.20
N GLY A 15 1.13 9.30 -18.07
CA GLY A 15 2.08 8.96 -17.00
C GLY A 15 1.77 7.59 -16.38
N THR A 16 2.78 6.99 -15.77
CA THR A 16 2.62 5.72 -15.05
C THR A 16 1.84 5.94 -13.76
N ILE A 17 0.85 5.10 -13.48
CA ILE A 17 0.12 5.10 -12.21
C ILE A 17 0.55 3.88 -11.41
N LEU A 18 1.18 4.11 -10.24
CA LEU A 18 1.50 3.08 -9.26
C LEU A 18 0.44 3.06 -8.15
N ASN A 19 -0.11 1.89 -7.89
CA ASN A 19 -1.14 1.68 -6.87
C ASN A 19 -0.55 0.90 -5.71
N PHE A 20 -0.79 1.35 -4.46
CA PHE A 20 -0.35 0.64 -3.25
C PHE A 20 -1.16 1.06 -2.03
N PHE A 21 -0.93 0.37 -0.91
CA PHE A 21 -1.45 0.74 0.39
C PHE A 21 -0.32 1.32 1.26
N ALA A 22 -0.61 2.42 1.97
CA ALA A 22 0.25 2.96 3.02
C ALA A 22 -0.40 2.86 4.40
N GLY A 23 -1.69 2.52 4.46
CA GLY A 23 -2.42 2.15 5.67
C GLY A 23 -2.99 0.75 5.54
N GLY A 24 -3.05 -0.03 6.63
CA GLY A 24 -3.53 -1.40 6.63
C GLY A 24 -4.26 -1.82 7.89
N ASN A 25 -5.25 -2.71 7.73
CA ASN A 25 -5.93 -3.42 8.82
C ASN A 25 -5.11 -4.66 9.17
N THR A 26 -4.33 -4.60 10.24
CA THR A 26 -3.34 -5.62 10.59
C THR A 26 -3.68 -6.37 11.87
N ALA A 27 -2.92 -7.41 12.18
CA ALA A 27 -2.99 -8.12 13.47
C ALA A 27 -2.59 -7.26 14.68
N HIS A 28 -2.02 -6.08 14.45
CA HIS A 28 -1.65 -5.10 15.47
C HIS A 28 -2.59 -3.87 15.48
N GLY A 29 -3.77 -3.98 14.89
CA GLY A 29 -4.69 -2.87 14.66
C GLY A 29 -4.40 -2.11 13.36
N PHE A 30 -4.88 -0.87 13.27
CA PHE A 30 -4.57 -0.03 12.11
C PHE A 30 -3.09 0.39 12.17
N SER A 31 -2.34 0.00 11.15
CA SER A 31 -0.93 0.38 10.97
C SER A 31 -0.78 1.27 9.74
N ASN A 32 0.18 2.21 9.79
CA ASN A 32 0.41 3.11 8.67
C ASN A 32 1.89 3.32 8.38
N LEU A 33 2.18 3.62 7.10
CA LEU A 33 3.49 3.91 6.53
C LEU A 33 3.42 5.18 5.67
N TYR A 34 2.47 6.07 5.94
CA TYR A 34 2.25 7.29 5.12
C TYR A 34 3.49 8.16 5.05
N GLU A 35 4.22 8.34 6.18
CA GLU A 35 5.41 9.19 6.24
C GLU A 35 6.46 8.79 5.20
N SER A 36 6.60 7.49 4.96
CA SER A 36 7.53 6.99 3.94
C SER A 36 7.16 7.43 2.52
N SER A 37 5.87 7.49 2.21
CA SER A 37 5.39 7.95 0.89
C SER A 37 5.46 9.47 0.71
N LEU A 38 5.63 10.21 1.80
CA LEU A 38 5.64 11.68 1.83
C LEU A 38 7.06 12.27 1.93
N GLN A 39 8.09 11.42 1.82
CA GLN A 39 9.49 11.85 1.81
C GLN A 39 9.76 12.79 0.62
N ASP A 40 10.67 13.75 0.84
CA ASP A 40 11.16 14.69 -0.18
C ASP A 40 10.08 15.60 -0.82
N LEU A 41 8.86 15.63 -0.29
CA LEU A 41 7.85 16.56 -0.77
C LEU A 41 8.23 17.99 -0.41
N THR A 42 7.87 18.93 -1.28
CA THR A 42 7.98 20.38 -1.05
C THR A 42 6.62 21.02 -0.81
N ARG A 43 5.52 20.27 -1.13
CA ARG A 43 4.15 20.71 -0.91
C ARG A 43 3.25 19.54 -0.57
N LEU A 44 2.51 19.64 0.54
CA LEU A 44 1.56 18.63 0.98
C LEU A 44 0.20 19.26 1.32
N PHE A 45 -0.85 18.82 0.63
CA PHE A 45 -2.23 19.19 0.95
C PHE A 45 -2.83 18.10 1.85
N VAL A 46 -3.25 18.48 3.07
CA VAL A 46 -3.88 17.59 4.03
C VAL A 46 -5.38 17.90 4.06
N LEU A 47 -6.17 17.01 3.47
CA LEU A 47 -7.62 17.16 3.39
C LEU A 47 -8.27 16.73 4.71
N LYS A 48 -9.14 17.57 5.26
CA LYS A 48 -9.95 17.29 6.45
C LYS A 48 -11.43 17.40 6.12
N GLY A 49 -12.23 16.52 6.66
CA GLY A 49 -13.68 16.50 6.48
C GLY A 49 -14.25 15.11 6.75
N GLY A 50 -15.55 15.02 7.02
CA GLY A 50 -16.26 13.79 7.27
C GLY A 50 -16.22 12.80 6.10
N PRO A 51 -16.70 11.56 6.28
CA PRO A 51 -16.83 10.61 5.19
C PRO A 51 -17.83 11.16 4.15
N GLY A 52 -17.55 10.95 2.85
CA GLY A 52 -18.47 11.41 1.78
C GLY A 52 -18.38 12.88 1.39
N THR A 53 -17.50 13.70 2.01
CA THR A 53 -17.30 15.13 1.69
C THR A 53 -16.49 15.39 0.41
N GLY A 54 -16.12 14.36 -0.36
CA GLY A 54 -15.45 14.53 -1.65
C GLY A 54 -13.92 14.39 -1.65
N LYS A 55 -13.28 14.00 -0.53
CA LYS A 55 -11.81 13.83 -0.44
C LYS A 55 -11.25 12.90 -1.55
N THR A 56 -11.77 11.69 -1.65
CA THR A 56 -11.39 10.72 -2.69
C THR A 56 -11.58 11.28 -4.11
N ARG A 57 -12.63 12.06 -4.33
CA ARG A 57 -12.90 12.70 -5.64
C ARG A 57 -11.81 13.71 -5.98
N ILE A 58 -11.41 14.58 -5.04
CA ILE A 58 -10.31 15.54 -5.23
C ILE A 58 -9.01 14.80 -5.55
N ILE A 59 -8.66 13.80 -4.74
CA ILE A 59 -7.44 12.99 -4.89
C ILE A 59 -7.39 12.35 -6.28
N ARG A 60 -8.48 11.69 -6.69
CA ARG A 60 -8.58 10.99 -7.97
C ARG A 60 -8.52 11.94 -9.16
N GLU A 61 -9.36 12.97 -9.18
CA GLU A 61 -9.46 13.88 -10.33
C GLU A 61 -8.16 14.67 -10.55
N ILE A 62 -7.44 15.05 -9.50
CA ILE A 62 -6.13 15.71 -9.62
C ILE A 62 -5.06 14.69 -10.09
N GLY A 63 -5.07 13.49 -9.54
CA GLY A 63 -4.17 12.41 -9.99
C GLY A 63 -4.35 12.08 -11.46
N ASP A 64 -5.59 11.88 -11.91
CA ASP A 64 -5.93 11.56 -13.29
C ASP A 64 -5.53 12.71 -14.26
N LEU A 65 -5.75 13.96 -13.84
CA LEU A 65 -5.36 15.12 -14.63
C LEU A 65 -3.83 15.17 -14.85
N LEU A 66 -3.05 14.96 -13.80
CA LEU A 66 -1.59 15.00 -13.89
C LEU A 66 -1.02 13.78 -14.61
N ALA A 67 -1.65 12.59 -14.46
CA ALA A 67 -1.32 11.42 -15.27
C ALA A 67 -1.49 11.69 -16.77
N GLN A 68 -2.60 12.33 -17.18
CA GLN A 68 -2.83 12.73 -18.58
C GLN A 68 -1.79 13.76 -19.10
N GLN A 69 -1.13 14.47 -18.19
CA GLN A 69 -0.02 15.38 -18.52
C GLN A 69 1.34 14.67 -18.59
N GLY A 70 1.38 13.36 -18.34
CA GLY A 70 2.57 12.53 -18.45
C GLY A 70 3.36 12.34 -17.14
N TYR A 71 2.87 12.84 -15.99
CA TYR A 71 3.54 12.66 -14.70
C TYR A 71 3.33 11.25 -14.13
N GLU A 72 4.35 10.72 -13.46
CA GLU A 72 4.18 9.53 -12.63
C GLU A 72 3.30 9.85 -11.41
N ILE A 73 2.31 9.00 -11.15
CA ILE A 73 1.34 9.16 -10.07
C ILE A 73 1.41 7.96 -9.13
N TRP A 74 1.52 8.22 -7.83
CA TRP A 74 1.37 7.22 -6.78
C TRP A 74 -0.02 7.36 -6.15
N LEU A 75 -0.91 6.40 -6.37
CA LEU A 75 -2.22 6.34 -5.73
C LEU A 75 -2.17 5.48 -4.48
N ILE A 76 -2.46 6.09 -3.35
CA ILE A 76 -2.53 5.43 -2.04
C ILE A 76 -3.99 5.03 -1.80
N HIS A 77 -4.24 3.73 -1.77
CA HIS A 77 -5.58 3.16 -1.58
C HIS A 77 -5.94 3.03 -0.10
N ALA A 78 -7.22 3.17 0.22
CA ALA A 78 -7.74 3.01 1.57
C ALA A 78 -8.05 1.52 1.85
N ALA A 79 -7.51 0.99 2.97
CA ALA A 79 -7.80 -0.37 3.39
C ALA A 79 -9.21 -0.55 3.97
N SER A 80 -9.82 0.51 4.49
CA SER A 80 -11.18 0.49 5.06
C SER A 80 -12.29 0.54 4.00
N ASP A 81 -11.94 0.91 2.76
CA ASP A 81 -12.90 1.06 1.68
C ASP A 81 -12.21 0.96 0.32
N ASN A 82 -12.48 -0.11 -0.41
CA ASN A 82 -11.86 -0.40 -1.71
C ASN A 82 -12.12 0.67 -2.80
N ASP A 83 -13.12 1.50 -2.63
CA ASP A 83 -13.50 2.53 -3.59
C ASP A 83 -12.93 3.91 -3.23
N SER A 84 -12.28 4.02 -2.05
CA SER A 84 -11.67 5.24 -1.53
C SER A 84 -10.16 5.28 -1.73
N LEU A 85 -9.63 6.51 -1.78
CA LEU A 85 -8.20 6.80 -1.81
C LEU A 85 -7.82 7.57 -0.54
N ASP A 86 -6.69 7.19 0.03
CA ASP A 86 -6.06 7.89 1.15
C ASP A 86 -5.18 9.03 0.68
N GLY A 87 -4.62 8.94 -0.54
CA GLY A 87 -3.79 10.01 -1.07
C GLY A 87 -3.33 9.80 -2.51
N VAL A 88 -2.70 10.84 -3.01
CA VAL A 88 -1.95 10.85 -4.27
C VAL A 88 -0.64 11.60 -4.07
N VAL A 89 0.44 11.08 -4.63
CA VAL A 89 1.76 11.72 -4.66
C VAL A 89 2.19 11.83 -6.12
N ILE A 90 2.75 12.97 -6.45
CA ILE A 90 3.37 13.26 -7.74
C ILE A 90 4.86 13.48 -7.48
N PRO A 91 5.70 12.43 -7.59
CA PRO A 91 7.10 12.48 -7.15
C PRO A 91 7.93 13.53 -7.90
N GLU A 92 7.73 13.65 -9.20
CA GLU A 92 8.47 14.60 -10.04
C GLU A 92 8.21 16.06 -9.65
N LEU A 93 7.00 16.38 -9.18
CA LEU A 93 6.63 17.71 -8.70
C LEU A 93 6.90 17.90 -7.22
N LYS A 94 7.24 16.82 -6.49
CA LYS A 94 7.37 16.79 -5.03
C LYS A 94 6.11 17.30 -4.32
N VAL A 95 4.93 16.95 -4.85
CA VAL A 95 3.61 17.34 -4.35
C VAL A 95 2.85 16.11 -3.87
N GLY A 96 2.16 16.24 -2.74
CA GLY A 96 1.25 15.22 -2.22
C GLY A 96 -0.11 15.80 -1.82
N ILE A 97 -1.16 14.99 -1.93
CA ILE A 97 -2.50 15.26 -1.38
C ILE A 97 -2.89 14.03 -0.57
N ILE A 98 -3.27 14.21 0.69
CA ILE A 98 -3.59 13.09 1.57
C ILE A 98 -4.84 13.36 2.41
N ASP A 99 -5.62 12.31 2.68
CA ASP A 99 -6.70 12.34 3.68
C ASP A 99 -6.10 12.34 5.08
N GLY A 100 -6.21 13.47 5.78
CA GLY A 100 -5.74 13.65 7.16
C GLY A 100 -6.79 13.34 8.23
N THR A 101 -7.87 12.62 7.88
CA THR A 101 -8.93 12.23 8.82
C THR A 101 -8.50 10.97 9.60
N ALA A 102 -8.81 10.92 10.90
CA ALA A 102 -8.55 9.74 11.73
C ALA A 102 -9.09 8.44 11.07
N PRO A 103 -8.45 7.28 11.28
CA PRO A 103 -7.34 6.99 12.17
C PRO A 103 -5.94 7.31 11.59
N ARG A 104 -5.87 7.98 10.45
CA ARG A 104 -4.61 8.33 9.78
C ARG A 104 -3.88 9.40 10.57
N VAL A 105 -2.86 9.02 11.33
CA VAL A 105 -1.96 9.97 12.00
C VAL A 105 -0.80 10.23 11.05
N ILE A 106 -0.74 11.45 10.50
CA ILE A 106 0.30 11.88 9.57
C ILE A 106 1.14 12.91 10.29
N LYS A 107 2.44 12.60 10.43
CA LYS A 107 3.44 13.51 11.00
C LYS A 107 4.59 13.65 9.99
N PRO A 108 4.37 14.29 8.84
CA PRO A 108 5.38 14.39 7.82
C PRO A 108 6.57 15.22 8.34
N GLU A 109 7.78 14.77 8.04
CA GLU A 109 9.01 15.52 8.30
C GLU A 109 9.17 16.66 7.27
N LEU A 110 8.17 17.54 7.22
CA LEU A 110 8.13 18.70 6.30
C LEU A 110 8.05 19.99 7.11
N PRO A 111 8.63 21.10 6.59
CA PRO A 111 8.41 22.43 7.15
C PRO A 111 6.92 22.77 7.17
N GLU A 112 6.46 23.49 8.20
CA GLU A 112 5.04 23.83 8.38
C GLU A 112 4.47 24.62 7.19
N GLU A 113 5.29 25.47 6.58
CA GLU A 113 4.95 26.25 5.37
C GLU A 113 4.76 25.41 4.11
N ALA A 114 5.27 24.17 4.10
CA ALA A 114 5.05 23.21 3.02
C ALA A 114 3.70 22.49 3.14
N ILE A 115 3.04 22.56 4.31
CA ILE A 115 1.81 21.84 4.60
C ILE A 115 0.61 22.80 4.49
N VAL A 116 -0.34 22.44 3.63
CA VAL A 116 -1.61 23.16 3.46
C VAL A 116 -2.74 22.32 4.03
N HIS A 117 -3.35 22.79 5.10
CA HIS A 117 -4.55 22.18 5.66
C HIS A 117 -5.78 22.65 4.88
N VAL A 118 -6.43 21.71 4.19
CA VAL A 118 -7.64 21.95 3.40
C VAL A 118 -8.84 21.42 4.16
N ASN A 119 -9.70 22.32 4.64
CA ASN A 119 -10.88 21.96 5.42
C ASN A 119 -12.12 21.90 4.54
N LEU A 120 -12.59 20.68 4.21
CA LEU A 120 -13.81 20.47 3.42
C LEU A 120 -15.10 20.63 4.24
N GLU A 121 -15.02 20.74 5.56
CA GLU A 121 -16.22 21.00 6.39
C GLU A 121 -16.81 22.40 6.13
N GLN A 122 -16.05 23.30 5.51
CA GLN A 122 -16.57 24.60 5.05
C GLN A 122 -17.68 24.44 3.97
N ALA A 123 -17.69 23.31 3.27
CA ALA A 123 -18.71 22.98 2.28
C ALA A 123 -19.86 22.15 2.85
N VAL A 124 -19.92 21.93 4.16
CA VAL A 124 -20.91 21.06 4.80
C VAL A 124 -21.94 21.89 5.57
N ASP A 125 -23.23 21.61 5.37
CA ASP A 125 -24.31 22.14 6.18
C ASP A 125 -24.33 21.46 7.56
N THR A 126 -23.68 22.10 8.52
CA THR A 126 -23.59 21.62 9.90
C THR A 126 -24.93 21.60 10.62
N LEU A 127 -25.90 22.44 10.21
CA LEU A 127 -27.25 22.43 10.79
C LEU A 127 -27.98 21.17 10.36
N GLN A 128 -27.89 20.76 9.09
CA GLN A 128 -28.47 19.51 8.59
C GLN A 128 -27.87 18.30 9.30
N LEU A 129 -26.54 18.26 9.49
CA LEU A 129 -25.88 17.17 10.23
C LEU A 129 -26.31 17.13 11.69
N SER A 130 -26.45 18.30 12.35
CA SER A 130 -26.86 18.37 13.76
C SER A 130 -28.25 17.76 14.02
N GLN A 131 -29.14 17.79 13.04
CA GLN A 131 -30.46 17.15 13.12
C GLN A 131 -30.39 15.62 13.11
N ARG A 132 -29.25 15.05 12.67
CA ARG A 132 -29.00 13.61 12.60
C ARG A 132 -27.86 13.15 13.53
N CYS A 133 -27.44 13.98 14.49
CA CYS A 133 -26.28 13.69 15.32
C CYS A 133 -26.38 12.33 16.05
N VAL A 134 -27.53 12.00 16.63
CA VAL A 134 -27.74 10.70 17.32
C VAL A 134 -27.57 9.51 16.38
N GLU A 135 -28.04 9.63 15.14
CA GLU A 135 -27.86 8.59 14.13
C GLU A 135 -26.39 8.48 13.68
N ILE A 136 -25.73 9.62 13.46
CA ILE A 136 -24.31 9.67 13.12
C ILE A 136 -23.46 9.05 14.22
N ASP A 137 -23.69 9.43 15.49
CA ASP A 137 -22.98 8.89 16.63
C ASP A 137 -23.14 7.36 16.72
N SER A 138 -24.38 6.87 16.56
CA SER A 138 -24.66 5.43 16.55
C SER A 138 -23.95 4.68 15.43
N LEU A 139 -23.87 5.25 14.23
CA LEU A 139 -23.17 4.65 13.10
C LEU A 139 -21.64 4.65 13.31
N VAL A 140 -21.09 5.70 13.92
CA VAL A 140 -19.68 5.79 14.28
C VAL A 140 -19.30 4.74 15.32
N ASP A 141 -20.15 4.56 16.34
CA ASP A 141 -19.95 3.55 17.39
C ASP A 141 -19.94 2.13 16.78
N GLN A 142 -20.93 1.80 15.94
CA GLN A 142 -21.02 0.51 15.27
C GLN A 142 -19.83 0.28 14.31
N TYR A 143 -19.44 1.28 13.53
CA TYR A 143 -18.24 1.23 12.68
C TYR A 143 -16.98 0.93 13.49
N THR A 144 -16.84 1.56 14.64
CA THR A 144 -15.68 1.38 15.52
C THR A 144 -15.69 -0.01 16.14
N GLU A 145 -16.82 -0.47 16.67
CA GLU A 145 -16.98 -1.80 17.26
C GLU A 145 -16.59 -2.92 16.27
N GLU A 146 -17.09 -2.82 15.02
CA GLU A 146 -16.77 -3.81 13.99
C GLU A 146 -15.27 -3.83 13.64
N HIS A 147 -14.59 -2.68 13.63
CA HIS A 147 -13.14 -2.64 13.45
C HIS A 147 -12.38 -3.27 14.62
N GLU A 148 -12.82 -3.03 15.87
CA GLU A 148 -12.22 -3.64 17.04
C GLU A 148 -12.36 -5.17 17.03
N LEU A 149 -13.53 -5.68 16.61
CA LEU A 149 -13.77 -7.11 16.43
C LEU A 149 -12.88 -7.69 15.32
N ALA A 150 -12.73 -7.00 14.19
CA ALA A 150 -11.85 -7.40 13.10
C ALA A 150 -10.39 -7.49 13.58
N TYR A 151 -9.90 -6.47 14.29
CA TYR A 151 -8.51 -6.45 14.81
C TYR A 151 -8.27 -7.53 15.87
N SER A 152 -9.24 -7.77 16.76
CA SER A 152 -9.16 -8.87 17.72
C SER A 152 -9.05 -10.23 17.03
N GLY A 153 -9.85 -10.44 15.98
CA GLY A 153 -9.79 -11.63 15.16
C GLY A 153 -8.48 -11.78 14.39
N PHE A 154 -7.94 -10.70 13.82
CA PHE A 154 -6.62 -10.73 13.18
C PHE A 154 -5.51 -11.05 14.17
N ALA A 155 -5.54 -10.50 15.39
CA ALA A 155 -4.59 -10.83 16.43
C ALA A 155 -4.64 -12.31 16.83
N GLU A 156 -5.84 -12.91 16.91
CA GLU A 156 -6.01 -14.35 17.11
C GLU A 156 -5.48 -15.16 15.93
N ALA A 157 -5.78 -14.73 14.70
CA ALA A 157 -5.27 -15.39 13.50
C ALA A 157 -3.73 -15.38 13.44
N LEU A 158 -3.07 -14.32 13.91
CA LEU A 158 -1.61 -14.26 14.00
C LEU A 158 -1.08 -15.32 14.98
N ARG A 159 -1.69 -15.49 16.16
CA ARG A 159 -1.28 -16.53 17.09
C ARG A 159 -1.42 -17.94 16.50
N ILE A 160 -2.49 -18.18 15.75
CA ILE A 160 -2.67 -19.46 15.05
C ILE A 160 -1.63 -19.64 13.94
N HIS A 161 -1.27 -18.56 13.25
CA HIS A 161 -0.22 -18.55 12.24
C HIS A 161 1.16 -18.87 12.83
N ASP A 162 1.46 -18.36 14.02
CA ASP A 162 2.71 -18.64 14.73
C ASP A 162 2.83 -20.15 15.07
N GLU A 163 1.71 -20.82 15.41
CA GLU A 163 1.71 -22.28 15.60
C GLU A 163 2.08 -23.00 14.28
N TRP A 164 1.62 -22.49 13.16
CA TRP A 164 1.95 -23.03 11.85
C TRP A 164 3.42 -22.82 11.49
N GLU A 165 3.94 -21.61 11.72
CA GLU A 165 5.35 -21.30 11.50
C GLU A 165 6.28 -22.18 12.32
N ALA A 166 5.94 -22.46 13.58
CA ALA A 166 6.75 -23.27 14.48
C ALA A 166 7.07 -24.67 13.91
N ILE A 167 6.14 -25.28 13.15
CA ILE A 167 6.35 -26.58 12.51
C ILE A 167 7.49 -26.52 11.49
N TYR A 168 7.50 -25.50 10.64
CA TYR A 168 8.50 -25.38 9.57
C TYR A 168 9.83 -24.80 10.08
N ILE A 169 9.80 -23.91 11.07
CA ILE A 169 11.01 -23.43 11.74
C ILE A 169 11.76 -24.60 12.38
N ALA A 170 11.05 -25.53 13.05
CA ALA A 170 11.66 -26.70 13.69
C ALA A 170 12.31 -27.68 12.69
N THR A 171 11.89 -27.66 11.42
CA THR A 171 12.40 -28.54 10.37
C THR A 171 13.23 -27.81 9.32
N MET A 172 13.57 -26.54 9.59
CA MET A 172 14.31 -25.70 8.65
C MET A 172 15.81 -25.97 8.69
N ASN A 173 16.41 -26.08 7.52
CA ASN A 173 17.87 -26.04 7.35
C ASN A 173 18.32 -24.57 7.21
N PHE A 174 18.70 -23.97 8.30
CA PHE A 174 19.12 -22.57 8.32
C PHE A 174 20.38 -22.29 7.48
N GLN A 175 21.31 -23.26 7.40
CA GLN A 175 22.50 -23.13 6.55
C GLN A 175 22.10 -23.06 5.07
N ALA A 176 21.22 -23.93 4.60
CA ALA A 176 20.74 -23.91 3.23
C ALA A 176 19.98 -22.59 2.90
N ALA A 177 19.25 -22.03 3.88
CA ALA A 177 18.58 -20.75 3.72
C ALA A 177 19.57 -19.58 3.63
N ASP A 178 20.66 -19.62 4.40
CA ASP A 178 21.73 -18.64 4.31
C ASP A 178 22.49 -18.74 2.98
N GLU A 179 22.81 -19.96 2.52
CA GLU A 179 23.42 -20.20 1.23
C GLU A 179 22.54 -19.70 0.08
N LEU A 180 21.25 -20.00 0.10
CA LEU A 180 20.27 -19.50 -0.86
C LEU A 180 20.23 -17.95 -0.85
N THR A 181 20.27 -17.34 0.33
CA THR A 181 20.30 -15.89 0.44
C THR A 181 21.54 -15.29 -0.21
N GLN A 182 22.73 -15.88 0.01
CA GLN A 182 23.97 -15.41 -0.62
C GLN A 182 23.96 -15.60 -2.14
N GLU A 183 23.39 -16.70 -2.62
CA GLU A 183 23.18 -16.95 -4.06
C GLU A 183 22.35 -15.82 -4.70
N TYR A 184 21.24 -15.42 -4.06
CA TYR A 184 20.39 -14.35 -4.57
C TYR A 184 20.99 -12.96 -4.38
N ILE A 185 21.75 -12.70 -3.33
CA ILE A 185 22.55 -11.46 -3.21
C ILE A 185 23.49 -11.33 -4.39
N GLN A 186 24.25 -12.37 -4.70
CA GLN A 186 25.19 -12.36 -5.83
C GLN A 186 24.47 -12.25 -7.18
N LEU A 187 23.33 -12.94 -7.35
CA LEU A 187 22.54 -12.92 -8.58
C LEU A 187 21.95 -11.53 -8.85
N LEU A 188 21.35 -10.90 -7.82
CA LEU A 188 20.57 -9.68 -7.96
C LEU A 188 21.42 -8.41 -7.93
N TYR A 189 22.48 -8.39 -7.13
CA TYR A 189 23.31 -7.20 -6.93
C TYR A 189 24.70 -7.34 -7.57
N GLY A 190 25.21 -8.57 -7.77
CA GLY A 190 26.56 -8.81 -8.31
C GLY A 190 27.63 -8.04 -7.54
N ASP A 191 28.46 -7.29 -8.26
CA ASP A 191 29.50 -6.41 -7.70
C ASP A 191 29.08 -4.93 -7.72
N GLN A 192 27.80 -4.63 -7.99
CA GLN A 192 27.32 -3.26 -8.08
C GLN A 192 27.34 -2.58 -6.72
N ASN A 193 27.82 -1.34 -6.70
CA ASN A 193 27.88 -0.48 -5.54
C ASN A 193 27.73 0.98 -6.00
N PHE A 194 26.88 1.75 -5.35
CA PHE A 194 26.58 3.14 -5.71
C PHE A 194 27.06 4.07 -4.61
N GLU A 195 27.76 5.14 -4.97
CA GLU A 195 28.26 6.15 -4.02
C GLU A 195 27.17 7.18 -3.67
N LYS A 196 26.02 6.69 -3.15
CA LYS A 196 24.92 7.54 -2.70
C LYS A 196 24.23 6.94 -1.48
N VAL A 197 23.47 7.77 -0.78
CA VAL A 197 22.52 7.31 0.25
C VAL A 197 21.32 6.72 -0.46
N SER A 198 20.92 5.51 -0.07
CA SER A 198 19.72 4.86 -0.59
C SER A 198 18.47 5.61 -0.16
N ARG A 199 17.55 5.83 -1.09
CA ARG A 199 16.16 6.10 -0.75
C ARG A 199 15.48 4.77 -0.40
N VAL A 200 14.73 4.75 0.70
CA VAL A 200 13.99 3.58 1.16
C VAL A 200 12.51 3.99 1.29
N ASP A 201 11.66 3.36 0.48
CA ASP A 201 10.22 3.56 0.52
C ASP A 201 9.55 2.36 1.18
N HIS A 202 8.83 2.59 2.28
CA HIS A 202 8.05 1.58 2.99
C HIS A 202 6.58 1.66 2.60
N ARG A 203 6.00 0.53 2.18
CA ARG A 203 4.60 0.38 1.75
C ARG A 203 4.06 -0.95 2.22
N PHE A 204 2.74 -1.18 2.13
CA PHE A 204 2.17 -2.51 2.27
C PHE A 204 2.02 -3.16 0.89
N LEU A 205 2.33 -4.47 0.80
CA LEU A 205 2.11 -5.25 -0.43
C LEU A 205 0.64 -5.28 -0.81
N GLY A 206 -0.19 -5.54 0.18
CA GLY A 206 -1.62 -5.59 0.09
C GLY A 206 -2.26 -5.20 1.40
N ALA A 207 -3.58 -5.27 1.47
CA ALA A 207 -4.34 -5.00 2.68
C ALA A 207 -5.50 -5.98 2.85
N ALA A 208 -5.86 -6.25 4.11
CA ALA A 208 -7.15 -6.81 4.47
C ALA A 208 -8.21 -5.72 4.33
N THR A 209 -9.17 -5.94 3.43
CA THR A 209 -10.21 -4.99 3.06
C THR A 209 -11.60 -5.61 3.20
N PRO A 210 -12.69 -4.84 3.13
CA PRO A 210 -14.05 -5.39 3.08
C PRO A 210 -14.30 -6.40 1.96
N LYS A 211 -13.49 -6.37 0.88
CA LYS A 211 -13.54 -7.34 -0.23
C LYS A 211 -12.54 -8.49 -0.06
N GLY A 212 -11.93 -8.66 1.11
CA GLY A 212 -10.87 -9.62 1.38
C GLY A 212 -9.49 -9.04 1.16
N ALA A 213 -8.51 -9.92 0.92
CA ALA A 213 -7.14 -9.49 0.61
C ALA A 213 -7.06 -8.88 -0.79
N VAL A 214 -6.49 -7.69 -0.89
CA VAL A 214 -6.28 -6.97 -2.15
C VAL A 214 -4.83 -6.54 -2.24
N ASP A 215 -4.23 -6.70 -3.42
CA ASP A 215 -2.87 -6.22 -3.72
C ASP A 215 -2.78 -5.62 -5.13
N PHE A 216 -1.63 -5.04 -5.44
CA PHE A 216 -1.33 -4.43 -6.73
C PHE A 216 -0.02 -4.96 -7.34
N VAL A 217 0.40 -6.17 -7.00
CA VAL A 217 1.65 -6.79 -7.48
C VAL A 217 1.82 -6.69 -9.00
N PRO A 218 0.80 -7.01 -9.85
CA PRO A 218 0.96 -6.89 -11.29
C PRO A 218 1.27 -5.46 -11.78
N ASN A 219 0.65 -4.45 -11.16
CA ASN A 219 0.88 -3.03 -11.47
C ASN A 219 2.28 -2.59 -11.01
N LEU A 220 2.64 -2.90 -9.76
CA LEU A 220 3.92 -2.50 -9.15
C LEU A 220 5.12 -3.13 -9.84
N THR A 221 4.98 -4.35 -10.35
CA THR A 221 6.04 -5.11 -11.02
C THR A 221 6.01 -5.04 -12.55
N ALA A 222 5.23 -4.09 -13.11
CA ALA A 222 5.18 -3.89 -14.55
C ALA A 222 6.59 -3.55 -15.09
N GLY A 223 7.00 -4.22 -16.16
CA GLY A 223 8.31 -4.01 -16.79
C GLY A 223 9.53 -4.55 -16.02
N LEU A 224 9.35 -5.12 -14.82
CA LEU A 224 10.43 -5.67 -14.02
C LEU A 224 10.56 -7.19 -14.21
N LYS A 225 11.79 -7.71 -14.05
CA LYS A 225 12.00 -9.15 -13.85
C LYS A 225 11.46 -9.53 -12.48
N ARG A 226 10.67 -10.63 -12.42
CA ARG A 226 10.04 -11.06 -11.18
C ARG A 226 10.63 -12.36 -10.66
N TYR A 227 10.86 -12.40 -9.34
CA TYR A 227 11.25 -13.60 -8.59
C TYR A 227 10.13 -13.92 -7.60
N LEU A 228 9.46 -15.05 -7.82
CA LEU A 228 8.28 -15.51 -7.08
C LEU A 228 8.74 -16.46 -5.97
N VAL A 229 8.77 -15.99 -4.73
CA VAL A 229 9.21 -16.80 -3.59
C VAL A 229 8.07 -17.73 -3.17
N LYS A 230 8.30 -19.04 -3.28
CA LYS A 230 7.38 -20.09 -2.85
C LYS A 230 7.88 -20.73 -1.56
N GLY A 231 6.96 -21.05 -0.66
CA GLY A 231 7.29 -21.68 0.61
C GLY A 231 6.07 -21.87 1.51
N ARG A 232 6.31 -22.23 2.76
CA ARG A 232 5.29 -22.32 3.81
C ARG A 232 5.47 -21.18 4.80
N ALA A 233 4.51 -20.99 5.71
CA ALA A 233 4.71 -20.17 6.89
C ALA A 233 5.99 -20.62 7.61
N GLY A 234 6.81 -19.71 8.10
CA GLY A 234 8.06 -20.04 8.79
C GLY A 234 9.20 -20.58 7.94
N SER A 235 9.08 -20.66 6.60
CA SER A 235 10.14 -21.14 5.72
C SER A 235 11.25 -20.13 5.40
N GLY A 236 11.26 -18.97 6.07
CA GLY A 236 12.33 -17.97 5.94
C GLY A 236 12.15 -16.93 4.82
N LYS A 237 10.99 -16.86 4.13
CA LYS A 237 10.72 -15.92 3.03
C LYS A 237 10.97 -14.46 3.43
N SER A 238 10.35 -14.01 4.52
CA SER A 238 10.53 -12.64 5.02
C SER A 238 11.98 -12.35 5.43
N THR A 239 12.69 -13.34 6.00
CA THR A 239 14.11 -13.21 6.35
C THR A 239 14.99 -13.04 5.10
N LEU A 240 14.73 -13.80 4.05
CA LEU A 240 15.39 -13.62 2.73
C LEU A 240 15.19 -12.19 2.23
N LEU A 241 13.94 -11.71 2.18
CA LEU A 241 13.61 -10.36 1.72
C LEU A 241 14.27 -9.27 2.57
N LYS A 242 14.29 -9.41 3.89
CA LYS A 242 14.98 -8.48 4.81
C LYS A 242 16.48 -8.40 4.53
N LYS A 243 17.15 -9.55 4.32
CA LYS A 243 18.58 -9.59 4.01
C LYS A 243 18.90 -8.98 2.65
N LEU A 244 18.05 -9.23 1.65
CA LEU A 244 18.20 -8.63 0.32
C LEU A 244 17.98 -7.10 0.38
N ALA A 245 16.95 -6.62 1.07
CA ALA A 245 16.72 -5.19 1.26
C ALA A 245 17.92 -4.51 1.95
N ALA A 246 18.42 -5.10 3.04
CA ALA A 246 19.57 -4.56 3.77
C ALA A 246 20.84 -4.51 2.90
N GLU A 247 21.07 -5.52 2.07
CA GLU A 247 22.22 -5.51 1.17
C GLU A 247 22.08 -4.44 0.07
N GLY A 248 20.86 -4.23 -0.49
CA GLY A 248 20.61 -3.16 -1.45
C GLY A 248 20.89 -1.78 -0.85
N ILE A 249 20.37 -1.52 0.34
CA ILE A 249 20.59 -0.27 1.09
C ILE A 249 22.10 -0.05 1.34
N LYS A 250 22.79 -1.07 1.82
CA LYS A 250 24.23 -1.01 2.07
C LYS A 250 25.04 -0.65 0.82
N ARG A 251 24.57 -1.07 -0.35
CA ARG A 251 25.21 -0.78 -1.65
C ARG A 251 24.79 0.56 -2.27
N GLY A 252 24.00 1.36 -1.59
CA GLY A 252 23.53 2.65 -2.09
C GLY A 252 22.42 2.55 -3.15
N VAL A 253 21.72 1.40 -3.26
CA VAL A 253 20.61 1.21 -4.19
C VAL A 253 19.31 1.67 -3.55
N ASN A 254 18.45 2.34 -4.32
CA ASN A 254 17.10 2.68 -3.82
C ASN A 254 16.24 1.41 -3.74
N VAL A 255 15.54 1.24 -2.62
CA VAL A 255 14.76 0.03 -2.34
C VAL A 255 13.35 0.39 -1.93
N GLU A 256 12.36 -0.13 -2.64
CA GLU A 256 10.98 -0.15 -2.19
C GLU A 256 10.74 -1.42 -1.37
N ILE A 257 10.35 -1.25 -0.11
CA ILE A 257 10.10 -2.33 0.84
C ILE A 257 8.60 -2.45 1.08
N TYR A 258 8.04 -3.61 0.76
CA TYR A 258 6.64 -3.88 0.95
C TYR A 258 6.43 -4.82 2.13
N HIS A 259 5.81 -4.28 3.16
CA HIS A 259 5.43 -5.02 4.36
C HIS A 259 4.21 -5.90 4.12
N CYS A 260 4.11 -6.96 4.90
CA CYS A 260 2.91 -7.79 4.93
C CYS A 260 1.72 -6.99 5.47
N GLY A 261 0.61 -7.02 4.74
CA GLY A 261 -0.63 -6.35 5.16
C GLY A 261 -1.30 -7.00 6.38
N PHE A 262 -0.85 -8.17 6.80
CA PHE A 262 -1.34 -8.88 7.98
C PHE A 262 -0.41 -8.72 9.19
N ASP A 263 0.90 -8.96 9.03
CA ASP A 263 1.94 -8.70 10.05
C ASP A 263 2.96 -7.69 9.54
N PRO A 264 2.88 -6.41 9.93
CA PRO A 264 3.79 -5.36 9.47
C PRO A 264 5.27 -5.61 9.78
N ASN A 265 5.58 -6.54 10.70
CA ASN A 265 6.96 -6.93 11.01
C ASN A 265 7.57 -7.85 9.95
N SER A 266 6.74 -8.46 9.11
CA SER A 266 7.15 -9.30 8.00
C SER A 266 7.26 -8.49 6.70
N LEU A 267 8.14 -8.94 5.79
CA LEU A 267 8.24 -8.38 4.45
C LEU A 267 7.71 -9.39 3.45
N ASP A 268 6.92 -8.88 2.50
CA ASP A 268 6.32 -9.69 1.44
C ASP A 268 6.89 -9.36 0.06
N MET A 269 7.51 -8.17 -0.16
CA MET A 269 8.14 -7.83 -1.43
C MET A 269 9.24 -6.78 -1.24
N ILE A 270 10.25 -6.84 -2.10
CA ILE A 270 11.13 -5.70 -2.39
C ILE A 270 11.17 -5.45 -3.89
N ILE A 271 11.26 -4.18 -4.26
CA ILE A 271 11.46 -3.74 -5.63
C ILE A 271 12.72 -2.89 -5.69
N VAL A 272 13.58 -3.19 -6.66
CA VAL A 272 14.78 -2.42 -6.96
C VAL A 272 14.73 -2.01 -8.43
N ARG A 273 14.09 -0.84 -8.68
CA ARG A 273 13.86 -0.35 -10.06
C ARG A 273 15.15 -0.05 -10.79
N GLU A 274 16.17 0.44 -10.09
CA GLU A 274 17.48 0.74 -10.67
C GLU A 274 18.18 -0.51 -11.25
N LEU A 275 17.87 -1.69 -10.70
CA LEU A 275 18.39 -2.98 -11.19
C LEU A 275 17.34 -3.80 -11.96
N GLY A 276 16.14 -3.28 -12.10
CA GLY A 276 15.08 -3.85 -12.94
C GLY A 276 14.44 -5.13 -12.41
N PHE A 277 14.39 -5.34 -11.08
CA PHE A 277 13.78 -6.54 -10.51
C PHE A 277 12.81 -6.27 -9.36
N ALA A 278 11.92 -7.25 -9.16
CA ALA A 278 11.07 -7.40 -7.99
C ALA A 278 11.19 -8.84 -7.48
N ILE A 279 11.25 -9.03 -6.16
CA ILE A 279 11.20 -10.33 -5.51
C ILE A 279 10.14 -10.29 -4.39
N PHE A 280 9.21 -11.25 -4.40
CA PHE A 280 8.06 -11.18 -3.52
C PHE A 280 7.56 -12.56 -3.06
N ASP A 281 6.98 -12.59 -1.86
CA ASP A 281 6.22 -13.73 -1.36
C ASP A 281 5.03 -13.99 -2.29
N SER A 282 5.02 -15.15 -2.91
CA SER A 282 4.00 -15.57 -3.87
C SER A 282 3.25 -16.79 -3.34
N THR A 283 2.79 -16.67 -2.08
CA THR A 283 1.94 -17.66 -1.42
C THR A 283 0.60 -17.03 -1.03
N ALA A 284 -0.42 -17.86 -0.79
CA ALA A 284 -1.73 -17.34 -0.40
C ALA A 284 -1.63 -16.36 0.81
N PRO A 285 -2.40 -15.25 0.80
CA PRO A 285 -3.47 -14.91 -0.15
C PRO A 285 -3.02 -14.25 -1.46
N HIS A 286 -1.75 -13.87 -1.62
CA HIS A 286 -1.17 -13.18 -2.78
C HIS A 286 -0.46 -14.15 -3.72
N GLU A 287 -1.12 -15.26 -4.08
CA GLU A 287 -0.49 -16.32 -4.85
C GLU A 287 -0.49 -16.03 -6.35
N TYR A 288 0.72 -15.92 -6.90
CA TYR A 288 0.99 -15.74 -8.32
C TYR A 288 1.77 -16.94 -8.86
N PHE A 289 1.68 -17.16 -10.16
CA PHE A 289 2.45 -18.15 -10.90
C PHE A 289 3.20 -17.46 -12.04
N PRO A 290 4.33 -18.02 -12.52
CA PRO A 290 5.04 -17.46 -13.65
C PRO A 290 4.10 -17.34 -14.87
N ASP A 291 3.96 -16.11 -15.37
CA ASP A 291 3.17 -15.77 -16.56
C ASP A 291 3.98 -15.00 -17.62
N ARG A 292 5.24 -14.66 -17.29
CA ARG A 292 6.20 -14.03 -18.19
C ARG A 292 7.42 -14.93 -18.38
N ALA A 293 8.02 -14.88 -19.56
CA ALA A 293 9.21 -15.69 -19.88
C ALA A 293 10.42 -15.38 -18.99
N THR A 294 10.42 -14.22 -18.33
CA THR A 294 11.47 -13.74 -17.42
C THR A 294 11.23 -14.07 -15.95
N ASP A 295 10.05 -14.61 -15.61
CA ASP A 295 9.70 -14.95 -14.23
C ASP A 295 10.50 -16.16 -13.75
N GLU A 296 10.95 -16.10 -12.50
CA GLU A 296 11.67 -17.20 -11.86
C GLU A 296 11.03 -17.54 -10.51
N ILE A 297 10.99 -18.84 -10.19
CA ILE A 297 10.53 -19.33 -8.89
C ILE A 297 11.73 -19.49 -7.96
N VAL A 298 11.60 -18.94 -6.75
CA VAL A 298 12.51 -19.14 -5.62
C VAL A 298 11.84 -20.11 -4.65
N ASP A 299 12.16 -21.40 -4.74
CA ASP A 299 11.53 -22.44 -3.92
C ASP A 299 12.24 -22.61 -2.58
N MET A 300 11.76 -21.88 -1.56
CA MET A 300 12.26 -21.99 -0.19
C MET A 300 11.90 -23.31 0.48
N TYR A 301 10.77 -23.93 0.07
CA TYR A 301 10.33 -25.17 0.69
C TYR A 301 11.27 -26.33 0.34
N SER A 302 11.47 -26.57 -0.94
CA SER A 302 12.32 -27.69 -1.39
C SER A 302 13.80 -27.52 -1.04
N ARG A 303 14.26 -26.27 -0.93
CA ARG A 303 15.66 -25.94 -0.64
C ARG A 303 15.99 -25.93 0.85
N CYS A 304 15.05 -25.50 1.68
CA CYS A 304 15.34 -25.14 3.08
C CYS A 304 14.56 -25.95 4.12
N ILE A 305 13.51 -26.67 3.76
CA ILE A 305 12.70 -27.45 4.70
C ILE A 305 13.02 -28.95 4.55
N GLN A 306 13.06 -29.67 5.65
CA GLN A 306 13.28 -31.12 5.66
C GLN A 306 12.21 -31.81 4.82
N PRO A 307 12.59 -32.67 3.83
CA PRO A 307 11.63 -33.43 3.06
C PRO A 307 10.71 -34.28 3.93
N GLY A 308 9.43 -34.33 3.60
CA GLY A 308 8.43 -35.11 4.35
C GLY A 308 7.82 -34.36 5.55
N THR A 309 8.13 -33.08 5.77
CA THR A 309 7.55 -32.28 6.86
C THR A 309 6.03 -32.15 6.70
N ASP A 310 5.51 -31.85 5.51
CA ASP A 310 4.06 -31.73 5.26
C ASP A 310 3.33 -33.03 5.62
N GLU A 311 3.90 -34.17 5.25
CA GLU A 311 3.33 -35.50 5.50
C GLU A 311 3.40 -35.87 7.00
N ALA A 312 4.53 -35.58 7.64
CA ALA A 312 4.75 -35.89 9.06
C ALA A 312 3.81 -35.10 10.00
N PHE A 313 3.44 -33.88 9.61
CA PHE A 313 2.59 -32.98 10.39
C PHE A 313 1.22 -32.75 9.75
N ALA A 314 0.78 -33.59 8.81
CA ALA A 314 -0.42 -33.35 7.98
C ALA A 314 -1.69 -33.04 8.80
N GLU A 315 -1.96 -33.81 9.88
CA GLU A 315 -3.14 -33.61 10.71
C GLU A 315 -3.07 -32.27 11.50
N ALA A 316 -1.92 -31.96 12.09
CA ALA A 316 -1.70 -30.72 12.82
C ALA A 316 -1.83 -29.50 11.89
N ILE A 317 -1.21 -29.57 10.71
CA ILE A 317 -1.29 -28.51 9.68
C ILE A 317 -2.74 -28.31 9.22
N ALA A 318 -3.50 -29.37 8.99
CA ALA A 318 -4.89 -29.28 8.58
C ALA A 318 -5.74 -28.58 9.64
N GLY A 319 -5.60 -28.95 10.92
CA GLY A 319 -6.32 -28.31 12.03
C GLY A 319 -5.95 -26.84 12.22
N ILE A 320 -4.67 -26.47 12.07
CA ILE A 320 -4.20 -25.07 12.13
C ILE A 320 -4.79 -24.27 10.97
N LYS A 321 -4.72 -24.80 9.74
CA LYS A 321 -5.27 -24.13 8.55
C LYS A 321 -6.77 -23.87 8.66
N GLU A 322 -7.53 -24.82 9.20
CA GLU A 322 -8.98 -24.65 9.39
C GLU A 322 -9.28 -23.52 10.38
N ARG A 323 -8.62 -23.50 11.56
CA ARG A 323 -8.77 -22.44 12.55
C ARG A 323 -8.38 -21.08 11.97
N TYR A 324 -7.20 -21.00 11.34
CA TYR A 324 -6.70 -19.77 10.71
C TYR A 324 -7.68 -19.22 9.67
N SER A 325 -8.10 -20.08 8.74
CA SER A 325 -9.04 -19.68 7.67
C SER A 325 -10.39 -19.21 8.21
N SER A 326 -10.92 -19.92 9.22
CA SER A 326 -12.18 -19.53 9.86
C SER A 326 -12.08 -18.16 10.55
N THR A 327 -11.00 -17.96 11.33
CA THR A 327 -10.76 -16.70 12.05
C THR A 327 -10.56 -15.53 11.08
N MET A 328 -9.74 -15.71 10.03
CA MET A 328 -9.55 -14.70 9.00
C MET A 328 -10.85 -14.33 8.29
N LYS A 329 -11.68 -15.33 7.95
CA LYS A 329 -12.97 -15.08 7.30
C LYS A 329 -13.92 -14.27 8.18
N GLN A 330 -13.97 -14.57 9.48
CA GLN A 330 -14.78 -13.80 10.43
C GLN A 330 -14.28 -12.36 10.56
N SER A 331 -12.97 -12.16 10.66
CA SER A 331 -12.38 -10.82 10.74
C SER A 331 -12.65 -9.98 9.49
N ILE A 332 -12.59 -10.58 8.30
CA ILE A 332 -12.97 -9.91 7.04
C ILE A 332 -14.47 -9.59 7.01
N GLN A 333 -15.32 -10.46 7.59
CA GLN A 333 -16.74 -10.17 7.68
C GLN A 333 -17.01 -8.92 8.53
N HIS A 334 -16.30 -8.75 9.66
CA HIS A 334 -16.38 -7.53 10.47
C HIS A 334 -15.96 -6.29 9.70
N LEU A 335 -14.90 -6.35 8.87
CA LEU A 335 -14.56 -5.23 7.98
C LEU A 335 -15.65 -4.94 6.94
N THR A 336 -16.34 -5.99 6.45
CA THR A 336 -17.47 -5.85 5.52
C THR A 336 -18.65 -5.16 6.21
N ASP A 337 -18.94 -5.54 7.45
CA ASP A 337 -20.03 -4.96 8.22
C ASP A 337 -19.70 -3.50 8.61
N ALA A 338 -18.47 -3.20 9.02
CA ALA A 338 -17.99 -1.83 9.22
C ALA A 338 -18.20 -0.95 7.97
N LYS A 339 -17.93 -1.51 6.78
CA LYS A 339 -18.11 -0.79 5.51
C LYS A 339 -19.58 -0.38 5.29
N LEU A 340 -20.55 -1.17 5.72
CA LEU A 340 -21.97 -0.80 5.59
C LEU A 340 -22.28 0.47 6.40
N PHE A 341 -21.81 0.56 7.63
CA PHE A 341 -21.97 1.77 8.46
C PHE A 341 -21.23 2.98 7.88
N LEU A 342 -20.04 2.76 7.32
CA LEU A 342 -19.30 3.82 6.62
C LEU A 342 -20.08 4.34 5.40
N ASP A 343 -20.75 3.47 4.64
CA ASP A 343 -21.53 3.88 3.46
C ASP A 343 -22.77 4.68 3.85
N GLU A 344 -23.41 4.33 4.96
CA GLU A 344 -24.51 5.13 5.51
C GLU A 344 -24.01 6.51 5.97
N LEU A 345 -22.89 6.58 6.69
CA LEU A 345 -22.26 7.84 7.07
C LEU A 345 -21.93 8.69 5.83
N LYS A 346 -21.33 8.09 4.79
CA LYS A 346 -21.03 8.77 3.52
C LYS A 346 -22.29 9.36 2.89
N THR A 347 -23.40 8.63 2.93
CA THR A 347 -24.69 9.09 2.39
C THR A 347 -25.21 10.30 3.15
N ILE A 348 -25.10 10.28 4.50
CA ILE A 348 -25.54 11.38 5.35
C ILE A 348 -24.73 12.64 5.08
N TYR A 349 -23.40 12.52 5.07
CA TYR A 349 -22.50 13.65 4.85
C TYR A 349 -22.61 14.19 3.42
N ALA A 350 -22.71 13.32 2.42
CA ALA A 350 -22.85 13.74 1.03
C ALA A 350 -24.15 14.56 0.80
N ALA A 351 -25.25 14.18 1.46
CA ALA A 351 -26.51 14.93 1.38
C ALA A 351 -26.43 16.34 2.00
N ALA A 352 -25.49 16.55 2.93
CA ALA A 352 -25.24 17.83 3.58
C ALA A 352 -24.07 18.62 2.96
N THR A 353 -23.44 18.10 1.91
CA THR A 353 -22.24 18.72 1.29
C THR A 353 -22.60 19.51 0.04
N ASP A 354 -22.14 20.76 -0.02
CA ASP A 354 -22.15 21.61 -1.22
C ASP A 354 -20.96 21.21 -2.13
N PHE A 355 -21.22 20.37 -3.12
CA PHE A 355 -20.20 19.91 -4.05
C PHE A 355 -19.70 20.99 -5.02
N ASP A 356 -20.45 22.07 -5.28
CA ASP A 356 -19.97 23.23 -6.06
C ASP A 356 -18.87 23.95 -5.28
N HIS A 357 -19.02 24.07 -3.96
CA HIS A 357 -17.98 24.62 -3.08
C HIS A 357 -16.76 23.67 -3.01
N VAL A 358 -16.97 22.35 -2.92
CA VAL A 358 -15.87 21.37 -2.99
C VAL A 358 -15.10 21.48 -4.32
N ASP A 359 -15.78 21.71 -5.44
CA ASP A 359 -15.14 21.93 -6.74
C ASP A 359 -14.34 23.24 -6.80
N GLN A 360 -14.77 24.28 -6.10
CA GLN A 360 -13.96 25.52 -5.94
C GLN A 360 -12.69 25.24 -5.17
N ILE A 361 -12.78 24.51 -4.05
CA ILE A 361 -11.61 24.11 -3.25
C ILE A 361 -10.64 23.27 -4.10
N LYS A 362 -11.14 22.28 -4.83
CA LYS A 362 -10.32 21.48 -5.76
C LYS A 362 -9.61 22.37 -6.78
N SER A 363 -10.32 23.32 -7.38
CA SER A 363 -9.76 24.24 -8.36
C SER A 363 -8.63 25.10 -7.77
N GLN A 364 -8.72 25.51 -6.50
CA GLN A 364 -7.64 26.23 -5.82
C GLN A 364 -6.38 25.35 -5.67
N ILE A 365 -6.55 24.08 -5.28
CA ILE A 365 -5.43 23.13 -5.21
C ILE A 365 -4.79 22.96 -6.59
N GLN A 366 -5.60 22.78 -7.63
CA GLN A 366 -5.11 22.64 -9.03
C GLN A 366 -4.34 23.88 -9.50
N GLN A 367 -4.80 25.08 -9.18
CA GLN A 367 -4.11 26.32 -9.54
C GLN A 367 -2.75 26.43 -8.82
N GLU A 368 -2.69 26.05 -7.54
CA GLU A 368 -1.44 26.06 -6.80
C GLU A 368 -0.43 25.05 -7.37
N ILE A 369 -0.87 23.82 -7.71
CA ILE A 369 -0.03 22.83 -8.36
C ILE A 369 0.43 23.31 -9.73
N SER A 370 -0.44 23.94 -10.52
CA SER A 370 -0.08 24.52 -11.82
C SER A 370 1.01 25.59 -11.69
N GLY A 371 0.94 26.41 -10.63
CA GLY A 371 1.99 27.36 -10.33
C GLY A 371 3.36 26.73 -10.02
N ILE A 372 3.36 25.54 -9.39
CA ILE A 372 4.58 24.75 -9.15
C ILE A 372 5.15 24.22 -10.47
N VAL A 373 4.28 23.72 -11.37
CA VAL A 373 4.67 23.23 -12.70
C VAL A 373 5.31 24.33 -13.55
N GLU A 374 4.78 25.55 -13.50
CA GLU A 374 5.26 26.68 -14.29
C GLU A 374 6.52 27.36 -13.71
N SER A 375 6.81 27.13 -12.43
CA SER A 375 7.99 27.71 -11.78
C SER A 375 9.23 26.88 -12.14
N PRO A 376 10.33 27.49 -12.66
CA PRO A 376 11.57 26.73 -12.87
C PRO A 376 12.04 26.19 -11.52
N GLN A 377 12.11 24.88 -11.40
CA GLN A 377 12.81 24.26 -10.26
C GLN A 377 14.29 24.62 -10.41
N GLU A 378 14.81 25.48 -9.53
CA GLU A 378 16.26 25.66 -9.42
C GLU A 378 16.87 24.29 -9.04
N VAL A 379 17.62 23.71 -9.95
CA VAL A 379 18.34 22.43 -9.86
C VAL A 379 19.54 22.56 -8.95
#